data_b8d82ce6e03be5e1ff09ee003ee209a9
#
_entry.id   b8d82ce6e03be5e1ff09ee003ee209a9
#
_cell.length_a   1.000
_cell.length_b   1.000
_cell.length_c   1.000
_cell.angle_alpha   90.00
_cell.angle_beta   90.00
_cell.angle_gamma   90.00
#
_symmetry.space_group_name_H-M   'P 1'
#
loop_
_entity.id
_entity.type
_entity.pdbx_description
1 polymer ?
#
loop_
_entity_poly.entity_id
_entity_poly.type
_entity_poly.pdbx_seq_one_letter_code
_entity_poly.pdbx_strand_id
1 'polypeptide(L)'
;PLFGKEERLVSNALTHESWMHGLQGHNRRLSFIGRRALKMYLTLFLFDIFEHANRINAQAPDLKYLQTVLSSQQDIDDILATHHLGDHVGRKLGLEKVMRWHPTTRVDPTNGTRESGLFKVRGTCVEAIMGAIYHFRGALVAQQFFLSRILPILADSYMSQAPRMVKEKVTEASRD
;
A
#
# COMPACT_ATOMS: atom_id res chain seq x y z
N PRO A 1 -7.03 -17.47 -8.77
CA PRO A 1 -6.54 -17.12 -7.44
C PRO A 1 -5.13 -16.54 -7.51
N LEU A 2 -4.86 -15.43 -6.78
CA LEU A 2 -3.57 -14.72 -6.81
C LEU A 2 -2.38 -15.59 -6.41
N PHE A 3 -2.58 -16.52 -5.49
CA PHE A 3 -1.51 -17.34 -4.92
C PHE A 3 -1.60 -18.84 -5.29
N GLY A 4 -2.59 -19.25 -6.06
CA GLY A 4 -2.75 -20.65 -6.44
C GLY A 4 -2.84 -21.59 -5.21
N LYS A 5 -1.94 -22.57 -5.14
CA LYS A 5 -1.83 -23.53 -4.02
C LYS A 5 -0.77 -23.13 -2.98
N GLU A 6 -0.23 -21.92 -3.03
CA GLU A 6 0.86 -21.45 -2.15
C GLU A 6 0.35 -20.99 -0.77
N GLU A 7 -0.29 -21.90 -0.03
CA GLU A 7 -0.86 -21.65 1.29
C GLU A 7 0.16 -21.09 2.29
N ARG A 8 1.40 -21.60 2.24
CA ARG A 8 2.48 -21.15 3.13
C ARG A 8 2.85 -19.69 2.88
N LEU A 9 2.87 -19.24 1.61
CA LEU A 9 3.17 -17.85 1.26
C LEU A 9 2.08 -16.93 1.77
N VAL A 10 0.81 -17.31 1.58
CA VAL A 10 -0.35 -16.57 2.09
C VAL A 10 -0.32 -16.48 3.60
N SER A 11 -0.09 -17.61 4.27
CA SER A 11 0.02 -17.67 5.73
C SER A 11 1.13 -16.75 6.23
N ASN A 12 2.32 -16.77 5.63
CA ASN A 12 3.43 -15.91 6.02
C ASN A 12 3.10 -14.42 5.79
N ALA A 13 2.45 -14.06 4.68
CA ALA A 13 2.09 -12.67 4.40
C ALA A 13 1.10 -12.10 5.43
N LEU A 14 0.23 -12.95 5.98
CA LEU A 14 -0.80 -12.57 6.96
C LEU A 14 -0.38 -12.79 8.43
N THR A 15 0.84 -13.26 8.68
CA THR A 15 1.34 -13.50 10.05
C THR A 15 2.35 -12.42 10.42
N HIS A 16 2.02 -11.59 11.41
CA HIS A 16 2.93 -10.59 11.95
C HIS A 16 3.95 -11.23 12.90
N GLU A 17 5.15 -10.62 13.01
CA GLU A 17 6.24 -11.13 13.88
C GLU A 17 5.87 -11.21 15.36
N SER A 18 4.84 -10.48 15.84
CA SER A 18 4.35 -10.60 17.21
C SER A 18 3.62 -11.92 17.47
N TRP A 19 3.18 -12.63 16.44
CA TRP A 19 2.52 -13.92 16.59
C TRP A 19 3.53 -15.01 16.98
N MET A 20 3.29 -15.64 18.13
CA MET A 20 4.16 -16.73 18.66
C MET A 20 5.65 -16.40 18.56
N HIS A 21 6.03 -15.14 18.83
CA HIS A 21 7.43 -14.67 18.77
C HIS A 21 8.14 -14.97 17.43
N GLY A 22 7.39 -15.02 16.33
CA GLY A 22 7.94 -15.25 14.99
C GLY A 22 8.36 -16.67 14.66
N LEU A 23 8.12 -17.65 15.55
CA LEU A 23 8.59 -19.04 15.40
C LEU A 23 7.95 -19.79 14.20
N GLN A 24 6.75 -19.41 13.80
CA GLN A 24 6.01 -20.08 12.71
C GLN A 24 6.20 -19.41 11.33
N GLY A 25 7.18 -18.53 11.20
CA GLY A 25 7.32 -17.68 10.04
C GLY A 25 6.46 -16.42 10.17
N HIS A 26 6.88 -15.35 9.51
CA HIS A 26 6.23 -14.04 9.61
C HIS A 26 6.47 -13.19 8.35
N ASN A 27 5.75 -12.10 8.25
CA ASN A 27 5.67 -11.27 7.05
C ASN A 27 6.82 -10.27 6.83
N ARG A 28 7.78 -10.13 7.74
CA ARG A 28 8.81 -9.09 7.71
C ARG A 28 9.61 -9.03 6.40
N ARG A 29 10.02 -10.19 5.86
CA ARG A 29 10.78 -10.25 4.60
C ARG A 29 9.92 -9.85 3.40
N LEU A 30 8.67 -10.29 3.40
CA LEU A 30 7.73 -9.95 2.34
C LEU A 30 7.34 -8.47 2.39
N SER A 31 7.11 -7.90 3.58
CA SER A 31 6.81 -6.47 3.72
C SER A 31 7.98 -5.59 3.27
N PHE A 32 9.23 -6.03 3.51
CA PHE A 32 10.40 -5.32 3.02
C PHE A 32 10.44 -5.21 1.48
N ILE A 33 10.11 -6.29 0.77
CA ILE A 33 10.00 -6.30 -0.70
C ILE A 33 8.81 -5.43 -1.14
N GLY A 34 7.66 -5.65 -0.52
CA GLY A 34 6.42 -4.98 -0.89
C GLY A 34 6.47 -3.47 -0.71
N ARG A 35 7.10 -2.97 0.35
CA ARG A 35 7.31 -1.54 0.56
C ARG A 35 8.07 -0.89 -0.59
N ARG A 36 9.09 -1.57 -1.14
CA ARG A 36 9.85 -1.09 -2.29
C ARG A 36 9.05 -1.13 -3.57
N ALA A 37 8.29 -2.21 -3.77
CA ALA A 37 7.40 -2.34 -4.91
C ALA A 37 6.31 -1.24 -4.92
N LEU A 38 5.69 -0.97 -3.76
CA LEU A 38 4.70 0.10 -3.60
C LEU A 38 5.27 1.47 -3.96
N LYS A 39 6.47 1.80 -3.45
CA LYS A 39 7.14 3.07 -3.77
C LYS A 39 7.44 3.17 -5.26
N MET A 40 7.99 2.13 -5.85
CA MET A 40 8.29 2.08 -7.29
C MET A 40 7.02 2.30 -8.12
N TYR A 41 5.94 1.59 -7.83
CA TYR A 41 4.70 1.70 -8.61
C TYR A 41 4.03 3.06 -8.46
N LEU A 42 4.00 3.63 -7.25
CA LEU A 42 3.46 4.97 -7.05
C LEU A 42 4.30 6.01 -7.80
N THR A 43 5.63 5.93 -7.71
CA THR A 43 6.53 6.85 -8.41
C THR A 43 6.37 6.75 -9.92
N LEU A 44 6.34 5.54 -10.49
CA LEU A 44 6.12 5.34 -11.93
C LEU A 44 4.77 5.87 -12.38
N PHE A 45 3.70 5.59 -11.62
CA PHE A 45 2.36 6.09 -11.93
C PHE A 45 2.31 7.63 -11.97
N LEU A 46 2.88 8.30 -10.98
CA LEU A 46 2.93 9.77 -10.95
C LEU A 46 3.84 10.34 -12.03
N PHE A 47 4.94 9.66 -12.34
CA PHE A 47 5.85 10.06 -13.40
C PHE A 47 5.18 9.97 -14.78
N ASP A 48 4.45 8.90 -15.06
CA ASP A 48 3.71 8.76 -16.31
C ASP A 48 2.67 9.87 -16.51
N ILE A 49 1.99 10.28 -15.41
CA ILE A 49 1.07 11.42 -15.44
C ILE A 49 1.82 12.72 -15.71
N PHE A 50 2.96 12.92 -15.06
CA PHE A 50 3.78 14.12 -15.23
C PHE A 50 4.26 14.26 -16.69
N GLU A 51 4.75 13.19 -17.29
CA GLU A 51 5.17 13.16 -18.70
C GLU A 51 3.99 13.43 -19.65
N HIS A 52 2.82 12.87 -19.33
CA HIS A 52 1.60 13.15 -20.11
C HIS A 52 1.19 14.62 -19.98
N ALA A 53 1.18 15.17 -18.76
CA ALA A 53 0.85 16.56 -18.50
C ALA A 53 1.78 17.54 -19.23
N ASN A 54 3.08 17.25 -19.27
CA ASN A 54 4.06 18.03 -20.04
C ASN A 54 3.75 18.02 -21.53
N ARG A 55 3.43 16.84 -22.10
CA ARG A 55 3.13 16.70 -23.53
C ARG A 55 1.90 17.48 -23.97
N ILE A 56 0.88 17.58 -23.11
CA ILE A 56 -0.35 18.32 -23.43
C ILE A 56 -0.32 19.78 -22.97
N ASN A 57 0.82 20.28 -22.51
CA ASN A 57 0.96 21.61 -21.91
C ASN A 57 -0.11 21.90 -20.84
N ALA A 58 -0.29 20.97 -19.89
CA ALA A 58 -1.24 21.10 -18.82
C ALA A 58 -1.01 22.36 -17.97
N GLN A 59 -2.01 22.75 -17.18
CA GLN A 59 -1.95 23.95 -16.38
C GLN A 59 -0.81 23.92 -15.36
N ALA A 60 -0.19 25.06 -15.13
CA ALA A 60 0.95 25.19 -14.21
C ALA A 60 0.71 24.62 -12.78
N PRO A 61 -0.47 24.74 -12.17
CA PRO A 61 -0.73 24.14 -10.85
C PRO A 61 -0.59 22.61 -10.84
N ASP A 62 -1.05 21.94 -11.89
CA ASP A 62 -1.03 20.47 -11.99
C ASP A 62 0.41 19.96 -12.13
N LEU A 63 1.19 20.61 -13.00
CA LEU A 63 2.61 20.31 -13.17
C LEU A 63 3.41 20.58 -11.90
N LYS A 64 3.14 21.69 -11.21
CA LYS A 64 3.83 22.04 -9.96
C LYS A 64 3.57 20.99 -8.87
N TYR A 65 2.32 20.53 -8.72
CA TYR A 65 1.98 19.48 -7.76
C TYR A 65 2.77 18.21 -8.03
N LEU A 66 2.72 17.71 -9.27
CA LEU A 66 3.43 16.49 -9.67
C LEU A 66 4.94 16.61 -9.50
N GLN A 67 5.51 17.75 -9.90
CA GLN A 67 6.93 18.02 -9.73
C GLN A 67 7.34 18.04 -8.25
N THR A 68 6.52 18.66 -7.39
CA THR A 68 6.78 18.70 -5.95
C THR A 68 6.81 17.31 -5.36
N VAL A 69 5.77 16.49 -5.60
CA VAL A 69 5.68 15.13 -5.06
C VAL A 69 6.79 14.22 -5.61
N LEU A 70 7.13 14.33 -6.90
CA LEU A 70 8.18 13.51 -7.52
C LEU A 70 9.60 13.91 -7.09
N SER A 71 9.81 15.15 -6.65
CA SER A 71 11.12 15.59 -6.14
C SER A 71 11.32 15.29 -4.65
N SER A 72 10.28 14.88 -3.95
CA SER A 72 10.30 14.62 -2.51
C SER A 72 10.12 13.13 -2.22
N GLN A 73 11.20 12.46 -1.82
CA GLN A 73 11.09 11.09 -1.32
C GLN A 73 10.15 11.01 -0.11
N GLN A 74 10.15 12.07 0.73
CA GLN A 74 9.31 12.12 1.92
C GLN A 74 7.82 12.11 1.57
N ASP A 75 7.39 12.84 0.55
CA ASP A 75 5.98 12.89 0.14
C ASP A 75 5.48 11.51 -0.33
N ILE A 76 6.32 10.78 -1.08
CA ILE A 76 6.03 9.38 -1.47
C ILE A 76 5.97 8.48 -0.24
N ASP A 77 6.90 8.65 0.71
CA ASP A 77 6.95 7.87 1.95
C ASP A 77 5.75 8.15 2.86
N ASP A 78 5.29 9.39 2.90
CA ASP A 78 4.13 9.80 3.70
C ASP A 78 2.83 9.22 3.10
N ILE A 79 2.64 9.27 1.79
CA ILE A 79 1.49 8.63 1.12
C ILE A 79 1.44 7.14 1.42
N LEU A 80 2.59 6.47 1.39
CA LEU A 80 2.73 5.02 1.59
C LEU A 80 3.10 4.64 3.03
N ALA A 81 2.94 5.56 4.00
CA ALA A 81 3.26 5.25 5.38
C ALA A 81 2.50 4.02 5.88
N THR A 82 3.17 3.15 6.61
CA THR A 82 2.63 1.85 7.05
C THR A 82 1.31 2.01 7.80
N HIS A 83 1.16 3.08 8.61
CA HIS A 83 -0.09 3.35 9.31
C HIS A 83 -1.21 3.78 8.36
N HIS A 84 -0.92 4.55 7.33
CA HIS A 84 -1.89 4.91 6.28
C HIS A 84 -2.36 3.68 5.51
N LEU A 85 -1.42 2.82 5.08
CA LEU A 85 -1.76 1.55 4.45
C LEU A 85 -2.65 0.69 5.35
N GLY A 86 -2.39 0.69 6.67
CA GLY A 86 -3.18 -0.09 7.62
C GLY A 86 -4.58 0.46 7.85
N ASP A 87 -4.71 1.78 8.06
CA ASP A 87 -6.00 2.40 8.40
C ASP A 87 -6.97 2.47 7.23
N HIS A 88 -6.46 2.61 6.02
CA HIS A 88 -7.31 2.73 4.84
C HIS A 88 -7.32 1.43 4.02
N VAL A 89 -6.18 1.01 3.50
CA VAL A 89 -6.12 -0.15 2.61
C VAL A 89 -6.38 -1.44 3.39
N GLY A 90 -5.64 -1.69 4.46
CA GLY A 90 -5.77 -2.91 5.26
C GLY A 90 -7.15 -3.06 5.90
N ARG A 91 -7.74 -1.95 6.35
CA ARG A 91 -9.11 -1.91 6.89
C ARG A 91 -10.14 -2.24 5.80
N LYS A 92 -10.04 -1.62 4.63
CA LYS A 92 -10.97 -1.86 3.51
C LYS A 92 -10.87 -3.29 2.98
N LEU A 93 -9.68 -3.89 3.05
CA LEU A 93 -9.47 -5.30 2.72
C LEU A 93 -9.89 -6.27 3.83
N GLY A 94 -10.30 -5.78 5.00
CA GLY A 94 -10.75 -6.59 6.14
C GLY A 94 -9.65 -7.48 6.74
N LEU A 95 -8.38 -7.04 6.69
CA LEU A 95 -7.23 -7.85 7.08
C LEU A 95 -7.25 -8.28 8.55
N GLU A 96 -7.85 -7.50 9.44
CA GLU A 96 -8.02 -7.86 10.85
C GLU A 96 -8.75 -9.17 11.09
N LYS A 97 -9.56 -9.63 10.13
CA LYS A 97 -10.34 -10.89 10.24
C LYS A 97 -9.51 -12.13 9.94
N VAL A 98 -8.37 -11.96 9.25
CA VAL A 98 -7.56 -13.08 8.73
C VAL A 98 -6.10 -13.03 9.15
N MET A 99 -5.59 -11.88 9.60
CA MET A 99 -4.21 -11.77 10.03
C MET A 99 -3.98 -12.38 11.42
N ARG A 100 -2.77 -12.90 11.63
CA ARG A 100 -2.31 -13.46 12.92
C ARG A 100 -1.34 -12.49 13.56
N TRP A 101 -1.66 -12.05 14.78
CA TRP A 101 -0.85 -11.10 15.51
C TRP A 101 -1.19 -11.11 17.00
N HIS A 102 -0.31 -10.57 17.83
CA HIS A 102 -0.59 -10.32 19.25
C HIS A 102 -0.51 -8.81 19.53
N PRO A 103 -1.47 -8.23 20.24
CA PRO A 103 -1.41 -6.84 20.69
C PRO A 103 -0.18 -6.63 21.59
N THR A 104 0.49 -5.50 21.43
CA THR A 104 1.68 -5.13 22.20
C THR A 104 1.34 -4.65 23.62
N THR A 105 0.12 -4.22 23.85
CA THR A 105 -0.41 -3.75 25.14
C THR A 105 -1.79 -4.30 25.40
N ARG A 106 -2.19 -4.38 26.67
CA ARG A 106 -3.59 -4.64 27.03
C ARG A 106 -4.43 -3.54 26.41
N VAL A 107 -5.36 -3.92 25.54
CA VAL A 107 -6.26 -2.97 24.87
C VAL A 107 -7.09 -2.31 25.97
N ASP A 108 -6.84 -1.03 26.22
CA ASP A 108 -7.75 -0.21 27.01
C ASP A 108 -8.99 0.03 26.12
N PRO A 109 -10.19 -0.37 26.58
CA PRO A 109 -11.42 -0.17 25.80
C PRO A 109 -11.70 1.28 25.44
N THR A 110 -11.08 2.25 26.13
CA THR A 110 -11.30 3.68 25.93
C THR A 110 -10.39 4.31 24.87
N ASN A 111 -9.22 3.74 24.61
CA ASN A 111 -8.20 4.32 23.69
C ASN A 111 -8.06 3.60 22.33
N GLY A 112 -8.78 2.54 22.10
CA GLY A 112 -9.00 1.94 20.79
C GLY A 112 -7.76 1.36 20.09
N THR A 113 -7.84 1.34 18.76
CA THR A 113 -6.90 0.64 17.85
C THR A 113 -5.49 1.23 17.80
N ARG A 114 -5.26 2.46 18.25
CA ARG A 114 -3.93 3.11 18.22
C ARG A 114 -2.96 2.48 19.22
N GLU A 115 -3.40 2.21 20.42
CA GLU A 115 -2.54 1.62 21.46
C GLU A 115 -2.21 0.14 21.21
N SER A 116 -3.11 -0.60 20.57
CA SER A 116 -2.86 -1.99 20.21
C SER A 116 -1.84 -2.17 19.08
N GLY A 117 -1.51 -1.12 18.33
CA GLY A 117 -0.67 -1.20 17.14
C GLY A 117 -1.34 -1.83 15.92
N LEU A 118 -2.65 -2.10 15.98
CA LEU A 118 -3.43 -2.77 14.93
C LEU A 118 -3.23 -2.16 13.54
N PHE A 119 -3.23 -0.83 13.45
CA PHE A 119 -3.05 -0.12 12.17
C PHE A 119 -1.67 -0.40 11.55
N LYS A 120 -0.61 -0.47 12.35
CA LYS A 120 0.74 -0.82 11.86
C LYS A 120 0.80 -2.27 11.39
N VAL A 121 0.21 -3.18 12.15
CA VAL A 121 0.16 -4.61 11.79
C VAL A 121 -0.60 -4.81 10.48
N ARG A 122 -1.77 -4.16 10.31
CA ARG A 122 -2.50 -4.19 9.03
C ARG A 122 -1.67 -3.64 7.88
N GLY A 123 -0.98 -2.51 8.09
CA GLY A 123 -0.11 -1.91 7.07
C GLY A 123 1.04 -2.84 6.67
N THR A 124 1.70 -3.45 7.64
CA THR A 124 2.75 -4.46 7.39
C THR A 124 2.19 -5.66 6.60
N CYS A 125 0.94 -6.08 6.86
CA CYS A 125 0.29 -7.13 6.07
C CYS A 125 0.00 -6.67 4.63
N VAL A 126 -0.45 -5.43 4.41
CA VAL A 126 -0.62 -4.86 3.05
C VAL A 126 0.70 -4.89 2.27
N GLU A 127 1.76 -4.38 2.88
CA GLU A 127 3.11 -4.44 2.31
C GLU A 127 3.52 -5.89 1.99
N ALA A 128 3.27 -6.82 2.92
CA ALA A 128 3.64 -8.22 2.74
C ALA A 128 2.84 -8.92 1.64
N ILE A 129 1.56 -8.62 1.50
CA ILE A 129 0.73 -9.12 0.39
C ILE A 129 1.30 -8.63 -0.94
N MET A 130 1.64 -7.33 -1.05
CA MET A 130 2.29 -6.78 -2.24
C MET A 130 3.61 -7.51 -2.54
N GLY A 131 4.45 -7.71 -1.53
CA GLY A 131 5.72 -8.42 -1.68
C GLY A 131 5.55 -9.89 -2.07
N ALA A 132 4.54 -10.57 -1.55
CA ALA A 132 4.21 -11.93 -1.92
C ALA A 132 3.73 -12.04 -3.38
N ILE A 133 2.86 -11.11 -3.82
CA ILE A 133 2.41 -11.05 -5.22
C ILE A 133 3.60 -10.78 -6.14
N TYR A 134 4.43 -9.79 -5.80
CA TYR A 134 5.63 -9.46 -6.58
C TYR A 134 6.57 -10.65 -6.73
N HIS A 135 6.86 -11.32 -5.61
CA HIS A 135 7.77 -12.47 -5.58
C HIS A 135 7.24 -13.68 -6.37
N PHE A 136 5.96 -13.97 -6.24
CA PHE A 136 5.36 -15.19 -6.78
C PHE A 136 4.79 -15.02 -8.20
N ARG A 137 4.18 -13.85 -8.50
CA ARG A 137 3.49 -13.58 -9.76
C ARG A 137 4.22 -12.60 -10.66
N GLY A 138 5.31 -12.01 -10.16
CA GLY A 138 6.11 -11.05 -10.89
C GLY A 138 5.56 -9.62 -10.89
N ALA A 139 6.34 -8.72 -11.49
CA ALA A 139 6.16 -7.30 -11.44
C ALA A 139 4.82 -6.83 -12.04
N LEU A 140 4.41 -7.37 -13.19
CA LEU A 140 3.20 -6.93 -13.89
C LEU A 140 1.93 -7.21 -13.07
N VAL A 141 1.80 -8.41 -12.50
CA VAL A 141 0.63 -8.76 -11.68
C VAL A 141 0.60 -7.93 -10.39
N ALA A 142 1.77 -7.67 -9.79
CA ALA A 142 1.89 -6.80 -8.63
C ALA A 142 1.51 -5.35 -8.97
N GLN A 143 1.89 -4.84 -10.12
CA GLN A 143 1.51 -3.52 -10.60
C GLN A 143 -0.02 -3.41 -10.81
N GLN A 144 -0.63 -4.38 -11.47
CA GLN A 144 -2.08 -4.43 -11.64
C GLN A 144 -2.82 -4.48 -10.30
N PHE A 145 -2.32 -5.26 -9.33
CA PHE A 145 -2.88 -5.29 -7.99
C PHE A 145 -2.75 -3.93 -7.29
N PHE A 146 -1.60 -3.26 -7.40
CA PHE A 146 -1.41 -1.92 -6.86
C PHE A 146 -2.41 -0.94 -7.48
N LEU A 147 -2.48 -0.86 -8.80
CA LEU A 147 -3.32 0.09 -9.53
C LEU A 147 -4.82 -0.14 -9.26
N SER A 148 -5.27 -1.40 -9.23
CA SER A 148 -6.70 -1.72 -9.09
C SER A 148 -7.19 -1.81 -7.64
N ARG A 149 -6.34 -2.10 -6.66
CA ARG A 149 -6.78 -2.39 -5.27
C ARG A 149 -6.22 -1.46 -4.21
N ILE A 150 -5.01 -0.92 -4.41
CA ILE A 150 -4.35 -0.08 -3.40
C ILE A 150 -4.47 1.39 -3.75
N LEU A 151 -4.08 1.76 -4.96
CA LEU A 151 -4.01 3.15 -5.40
C LEU A 151 -5.34 3.91 -5.29
N PRO A 152 -6.52 3.36 -5.67
CA PRO A 152 -7.79 4.07 -5.54
C PRO A 152 -8.11 4.44 -4.08
N ILE A 153 -7.79 3.53 -3.14
CA ILE A 153 -8.03 3.77 -1.71
C ILE A 153 -7.10 4.88 -1.18
N LEU A 154 -5.83 4.86 -1.59
CA LEU A 154 -4.87 5.90 -1.22
C LEU A 154 -5.22 7.25 -1.83
N ALA A 155 -5.68 7.27 -3.07
CA ALA A 155 -6.10 8.51 -3.74
C ALA A 155 -7.27 9.17 -3.03
N ASP A 156 -8.28 8.41 -2.63
CA ASP A 156 -9.42 8.90 -1.88
C ASP A 156 -9.02 9.48 -0.51
N SER A 157 -8.03 8.88 0.14
CA SER A 157 -7.69 9.19 1.54
C SER A 157 -6.57 10.23 1.68
N TYR A 158 -5.54 10.17 0.85
CA TYR A 158 -4.30 10.95 1.00
C TYR A 158 -3.97 11.85 -0.18
N MET A 159 -4.59 11.64 -1.33
CA MET A 159 -4.40 12.47 -2.51
C MET A 159 -5.61 13.36 -2.76
N SER A 160 -6.32 13.76 -1.70
CA SER A 160 -7.53 14.61 -1.82
C SER A 160 -7.24 15.95 -2.49
N GLN A 161 -6.04 16.49 -2.28
CA GLN A 161 -5.57 17.74 -2.92
C GLN A 161 -4.88 17.51 -4.28
N ALA A 162 -4.78 16.24 -4.72
CA ALA A 162 -4.21 15.96 -6.03
C ALA A 162 -5.06 16.60 -7.14
N PRO A 163 -4.42 17.06 -8.22
CA PRO A 163 -5.09 17.61 -9.38
C PRO A 163 -6.14 16.65 -9.96
N ARG A 164 -7.13 17.22 -10.61
CA ARG A 164 -8.21 16.45 -11.26
C ARG A 164 -7.66 15.39 -12.22
N MET A 165 -6.62 15.73 -12.98
CA MET A 165 -5.93 14.82 -13.90
C MET A 165 -5.43 13.56 -13.19
N VAL A 166 -4.83 13.68 -11.99
CA VAL A 166 -4.36 12.53 -11.21
C VAL A 166 -5.52 11.64 -10.81
N LYS A 167 -6.64 12.22 -10.34
CA LYS A 167 -7.84 11.47 -9.93
C LYS A 167 -8.49 10.74 -11.10
N GLU A 168 -8.54 11.36 -12.27
CA GLU A 168 -9.05 10.74 -13.50
C GLU A 168 -8.18 9.55 -13.90
N LYS A 169 -6.86 9.69 -13.87
CA LYS A 169 -5.91 8.61 -14.16
C LYS A 169 -5.98 7.44 -13.15
N VAL A 170 -6.19 7.74 -11.86
CA VAL A 170 -6.45 6.70 -10.85
C VAL A 170 -7.72 5.91 -11.21
N THR A 171 -8.78 6.61 -11.62
CA THR A 171 -10.05 5.97 -11.99
C THR A 171 -9.91 5.11 -13.25
N GLU A 172 -9.16 5.57 -14.25
CA GLU A 172 -8.84 4.79 -15.46
C GLU A 172 -8.07 3.52 -15.09
N ALA A 173 -6.95 3.67 -14.38
CA ALA A 173 -6.06 2.56 -14.01
C ALA A 173 -6.71 1.51 -13.09
N SER A 174 -7.80 1.85 -12.42
CA SER A 174 -8.54 0.90 -11.57
C SER A 174 -9.53 0.02 -12.32
N ARG A 175 -9.82 0.30 -13.60
CA ARG A 175 -10.79 -0.44 -14.43
C ARG A 175 -10.13 -1.52 -15.27
N ASP A 176 -8.83 -1.38 -15.54
CA ASP A 176 -8.01 -2.35 -16.28
C ASP A 176 -7.46 -3.44 -15.33
#